data_3d96dd0a49289ee5c9f604e80467fce9
#
_entry.id   3d96dd0a49289ee5c9f604e80467fce9
#
_cell.length_a   1.000
_cell.length_b   1.000
_cell.length_c   1.000
_cell.angle_alpha   90.00
_cell.angle_beta   90.00
_cell.angle_gamma   90.00
#
_symmetry.space_group_name_H-M   'P 1'
#
loop_
_entity.id
_entity.type
_entity.pdbx_description
1 polymer ?
#
loop_
_entity_poly.entity_id
_entity_poly.type
_entity_poly.pdbx_seq_one_letter_code
_entity_poly.pdbx_strand_id
1 'polypeptide(L)'
;MMRVRIGGREHFAQPLDAPLLRDALGVPVPPGVPAQQATITDALQQLVSRWARTRGPFVLRDLQDAFGLSASTAHTALQSIDTIVEGRYRQGIEEAEYCAAEVLRTIRSRSLAAARAATEPVSAATFGRFLPDWQQVAPVGKRPALRGADGVFSVIEQLAGVRLPASAWESLILPARVGDYSPTMLDELTANGEVLIVGAGKAGANDPWIMLLPADYAAQLAPQLEPEELGLSMLQSATLEVLQRGGSFLFGDILSQVPGTADELREALWSLVEMGLVSPDSFAPIRTHVATAGSRSGATAHRAKRRPTRSRLRMGRTSFAQSQGLGGASAAPDVAGRWAASVSGHGVDATSRSVAHGEAWLDRYGVVTRGSVVAEDVLGGFALAYKVLSGFEESGKAMRGYVIEGLGAAQFSTPAVIDRLRGLADSPDVTGWPSGTQEPQTYLLAAADPANPYGAALPWPETEGSPTRAAGALVVLVDGLPVAHLTRGGKTLTTFPVTAGIDDGEVVGYIVAALTEAVASGRLSPLTIEKANGASVFETPLANQLREQGAGITPKGVRISGKLSTSAAPSRRGRSLSDALESVPEPEPGSGDSAADAAREGWRSAPGGFRPRGYRR
;
A
#
# COMPACT_ATOMS: atom_id res chain seq x y z
N MET A 1 -15.58 19.38 -56.62
CA MET A 1 -15.75 20.35 -55.49
C MET A 1 -16.73 21.43 -55.94
N MET A 2 -17.64 21.86 -55.08
CA MET A 2 -18.56 22.96 -55.30
C MET A 2 -18.16 24.15 -54.43
N ARG A 3 -18.42 25.39 -54.92
CA ARG A 3 -18.19 26.62 -54.18
C ARG A 3 -19.50 27.02 -53.47
N VAL A 4 -19.45 27.23 -52.15
CA VAL A 4 -20.61 27.62 -51.36
C VAL A 4 -20.26 28.80 -50.46
N ARG A 5 -21.24 29.62 -50.10
CA ARG A 5 -21.04 30.75 -49.19
C ARG A 5 -21.69 30.47 -47.85
N ILE A 6 -20.88 30.43 -46.77
CA ILE A 6 -21.32 30.15 -45.42
C ILE A 6 -20.79 31.27 -44.50
N GLY A 7 -21.65 31.87 -43.66
CA GLY A 7 -21.24 32.98 -42.78
C GLY A 7 -20.58 34.17 -43.50
N GLY A 8 -20.97 34.42 -44.77
CA GLY A 8 -20.40 35.48 -45.58
C GLY A 8 -19.06 35.16 -46.25
N ARG A 9 -18.46 33.97 -45.99
CA ARG A 9 -17.18 33.52 -46.56
C ARG A 9 -17.38 32.44 -47.62
N GLU A 10 -16.49 32.39 -48.61
CA GLU A 10 -16.48 31.32 -49.60
C GLU A 10 -15.80 30.05 -49.05
N HIS A 11 -16.43 28.91 -49.28
CA HIS A 11 -15.94 27.59 -48.91
C HIS A 11 -16.02 26.61 -50.08
N PHE A 12 -15.16 25.62 -50.04
CA PHE A 12 -15.23 24.48 -50.97
C PHE A 12 -15.84 23.28 -50.25
N ALA A 13 -16.89 22.69 -50.81
CA ALA A 13 -17.56 21.51 -50.29
C ALA A 13 -17.62 20.39 -51.32
N GLN A 14 -17.85 19.20 -50.89
CA GLN A 14 -18.13 18.09 -51.79
C GLN A 14 -19.57 18.19 -52.29
N PRO A 15 -19.85 17.83 -53.56
CA PRO A 15 -21.20 17.83 -54.08
C PRO A 15 -22.19 16.98 -53.29
N LEU A 16 -21.69 15.89 -52.68
CA LEU A 16 -22.48 15.00 -51.84
C LEU A 16 -22.96 15.65 -50.52
N ASP A 17 -22.29 16.70 -50.07
CA ASP A 17 -22.68 17.43 -48.84
C ASP A 17 -23.71 18.55 -49.13
N ALA A 18 -24.08 18.78 -50.38
CA ALA A 18 -25.04 19.83 -50.75
C ALA A 18 -26.40 19.71 -50.04
N PRO A 19 -27.04 18.54 -49.91
CA PRO A 19 -28.29 18.39 -49.15
C PRO A 19 -28.11 18.73 -47.67
N LEU A 20 -26.97 18.30 -47.05
CA LEU A 20 -26.69 18.57 -45.64
C LEU A 20 -26.52 20.08 -45.39
N LEU A 21 -25.79 20.76 -46.26
CA LEU A 21 -25.56 22.23 -46.16
C LEU A 21 -26.82 23.04 -46.43
N ARG A 22 -27.68 22.55 -47.33
CA ARG A 22 -29.01 23.14 -47.59
C ARG A 22 -29.89 23.07 -46.34
N ASP A 23 -30.00 21.87 -45.76
CA ASP A 23 -30.94 21.63 -44.67
C ASP A 23 -30.41 22.15 -43.33
N ALA A 24 -29.11 22.20 -43.13
CA ALA A 24 -28.47 22.71 -41.91
C ALA A 24 -28.38 24.23 -41.88
N LEU A 25 -28.04 24.86 -43.00
CA LEU A 25 -27.63 26.30 -43.06
C LEU A 25 -28.42 27.12 -44.10
N GLY A 26 -29.38 26.51 -44.82
CA GLY A 26 -30.07 27.21 -45.90
C GLY A 26 -29.20 27.58 -47.12
N VAL A 27 -28.07 26.93 -47.29
CA VAL A 27 -27.16 27.19 -48.41
C VAL A 27 -27.78 26.71 -49.71
N PRO A 28 -27.93 27.60 -50.75
CA PRO A 28 -28.53 27.17 -52.02
C PRO A 28 -27.62 26.14 -52.72
N VAL A 29 -28.25 25.08 -53.27
CA VAL A 29 -27.54 24.07 -54.04
C VAL A 29 -27.11 24.66 -55.40
N PRO A 30 -25.81 24.60 -55.77
CA PRO A 30 -25.33 25.12 -57.03
C PRO A 30 -25.97 24.39 -58.25
N PRO A 31 -26.17 25.08 -59.39
CA PRO A 31 -26.67 24.45 -60.59
C PRO A 31 -25.76 23.27 -61.05
N GLY A 32 -26.38 22.15 -61.42
CA GLY A 32 -25.66 20.96 -61.89
C GLY A 32 -25.18 20.01 -60.80
N VAL A 33 -25.45 20.30 -59.51
CA VAL A 33 -25.19 19.39 -58.39
C VAL A 33 -26.46 18.54 -58.13
N PRO A 34 -26.42 17.21 -58.14
CA PRO A 34 -27.55 16.38 -57.79
C PRO A 34 -27.99 16.64 -56.36
N ALA A 35 -29.20 17.17 -56.19
CA ALA A 35 -29.77 17.35 -54.85
C ALA A 35 -30.78 16.23 -54.57
N GLN A 36 -30.56 15.51 -53.49
CA GLN A 36 -31.60 14.64 -52.96
C GLN A 36 -32.80 15.49 -52.51
N GLN A 37 -34.03 15.07 -52.89
CA GLN A 37 -35.26 15.80 -52.52
C GLN A 37 -35.66 15.56 -51.04
N ALA A 38 -35.17 14.48 -50.43
CA ALA A 38 -35.43 14.16 -49.03
C ALA A 38 -34.74 15.16 -48.07
N THR A 39 -35.48 15.64 -47.10
CA THR A 39 -34.96 16.49 -46.00
C THR A 39 -34.12 15.64 -45.03
N ILE A 40 -32.96 16.10 -44.68
CA ILE A 40 -32.09 15.44 -43.68
C ILE A 40 -32.55 15.87 -42.30
N THR A 41 -33.01 14.90 -41.50
CA THR A 41 -33.34 15.13 -40.08
C THR A 41 -32.08 15.48 -39.31
N ASP A 42 -32.15 16.46 -38.40
CA ASP A 42 -31.04 16.91 -37.54
C ASP A 42 -29.79 17.32 -38.33
N ALA A 43 -29.99 17.94 -39.52
CA ALA A 43 -28.89 18.31 -40.41
C ALA A 43 -27.84 19.23 -39.74
N LEU A 44 -28.27 20.19 -38.91
CA LEU A 44 -27.40 21.09 -38.18
C LEU A 44 -26.54 20.31 -37.16
N GLN A 45 -27.17 19.42 -36.41
CA GLN A 45 -26.47 18.58 -35.42
C GLN A 45 -25.43 17.68 -36.09
N GLN A 46 -25.78 17.08 -37.23
CA GLN A 46 -24.83 16.27 -38.00
C GLN A 46 -23.64 17.10 -38.51
N LEU A 47 -23.90 18.30 -39.00
CA LEU A 47 -22.86 19.21 -39.48
C LEU A 47 -21.92 19.68 -38.36
N VAL A 48 -22.48 20.07 -37.20
CA VAL A 48 -21.74 20.50 -36.02
C VAL A 48 -20.92 19.33 -35.45
N SER A 49 -21.49 18.14 -35.37
CA SER A 49 -20.78 16.94 -34.91
C SER A 49 -19.58 16.62 -35.82
N ARG A 50 -19.77 16.66 -37.16
CA ARG A 50 -18.68 16.47 -38.13
C ARG A 50 -17.56 17.50 -37.97
N TRP A 51 -17.95 18.77 -37.81
CA TRP A 51 -17.00 19.89 -37.64
C TRP A 51 -16.22 19.75 -36.33
N ALA A 52 -16.86 19.40 -35.22
CA ALA A 52 -16.24 19.24 -33.91
C ALA A 52 -15.23 18.09 -33.86
N ARG A 53 -15.45 17.00 -34.61
CA ARG A 53 -14.52 15.86 -34.69
C ARG A 53 -13.17 16.19 -35.32
N THR A 54 -13.06 17.25 -36.08
CA THR A 54 -11.82 17.67 -36.75
C THR A 54 -11.09 18.78 -36.03
N ARG A 55 -11.55 19.16 -34.82
CA ARG A 55 -11.00 20.32 -34.08
C ARG A 55 -10.76 19.95 -32.61
N GLY A 56 -9.79 20.68 -32.01
CA GLY A 56 -9.60 20.67 -30.57
C GLY A 56 -10.74 21.40 -29.82
N PRO A 57 -10.58 21.67 -28.51
CA PRO A 57 -11.54 22.44 -27.76
C PRO A 57 -11.80 23.83 -28.41
N PHE A 58 -13.07 24.22 -28.48
CA PHE A 58 -13.53 25.44 -29.09
C PHE A 58 -14.58 26.13 -28.22
N VAL A 59 -14.72 27.46 -28.38
CA VAL A 59 -15.76 28.24 -27.69
C VAL A 59 -16.97 28.42 -28.60
N LEU A 60 -18.11 28.84 -28.04
CA LEU A 60 -19.35 29.05 -28.79
C LEU A 60 -19.18 29.96 -30.01
N ARG A 61 -18.37 31.01 -29.86
CA ARG A 61 -18.05 31.96 -30.92
C ARG A 61 -17.40 31.30 -32.14
N ASP A 62 -16.52 30.33 -31.94
CA ASP A 62 -15.86 29.64 -33.05
C ASP A 62 -16.88 28.93 -33.95
N LEU A 63 -17.93 28.37 -33.36
CA LEU A 63 -19.02 27.74 -34.08
C LEU A 63 -19.91 28.77 -34.82
N GLN A 64 -20.20 29.89 -34.16
CA GLN A 64 -20.94 30.99 -34.77
C GLN A 64 -20.21 31.52 -36.01
N ASP A 65 -18.91 31.78 -35.89
CA ASP A 65 -18.08 32.32 -36.98
C ASP A 65 -17.91 31.31 -38.12
N ALA A 66 -17.84 30.00 -37.80
CA ALA A 66 -17.70 28.96 -38.82
C ALA A 66 -18.92 28.78 -39.69
N PHE A 67 -20.11 28.94 -39.13
CA PHE A 67 -21.36 28.63 -39.84
C PHE A 67 -22.31 29.82 -39.99
N GLY A 68 -21.97 30.99 -39.45
CA GLY A 68 -22.84 32.18 -39.49
C GLY A 68 -24.08 32.02 -38.62
N LEU A 69 -24.01 31.27 -37.50
CA LEU A 69 -25.13 30.98 -36.63
C LEU A 69 -25.35 32.05 -35.57
N SER A 70 -26.61 32.25 -35.17
CA SER A 70 -26.91 33.01 -33.96
C SER A 70 -26.41 32.28 -32.71
N ALA A 71 -26.11 33.03 -31.62
CA ALA A 71 -25.68 32.42 -30.35
C ALA A 71 -26.67 31.39 -29.82
N SER A 72 -27.98 31.68 -29.90
CA SER A 72 -29.03 30.76 -29.45
C SER A 72 -29.10 29.47 -30.27
N THR A 73 -28.98 29.60 -31.61
CA THR A 73 -28.99 28.44 -32.51
C THR A 73 -27.78 27.54 -32.29
N ALA A 74 -26.59 28.16 -32.18
CA ALA A 74 -25.35 27.43 -31.91
C ALA A 74 -25.38 26.71 -30.56
N HIS A 75 -25.86 27.38 -29.51
CA HIS A 75 -25.98 26.80 -28.18
C HIS A 75 -26.99 25.62 -28.14
N THR A 76 -28.18 25.81 -28.74
CA THR A 76 -29.19 24.72 -28.83
C THR A 76 -28.65 23.52 -29.60
N ALA A 77 -27.93 23.74 -30.70
CA ALA A 77 -27.30 22.66 -31.46
C ALA A 77 -26.28 21.88 -30.63
N LEU A 78 -25.42 22.58 -29.86
CA LEU A 78 -24.44 21.93 -28.98
C LEU A 78 -25.09 21.11 -27.86
N GLN A 79 -26.14 21.64 -27.23
CA GLN A 79 -26.86 20.93 -26.17
C GLN A 79 -27.61 19.68 -26.66
N SER A 80 -27.93 19.60 -27.94
CA SER A 80 -28.63 18.44 -28.52
C SER A 80 -27.70 17.33 -28.99
N ILE A 81 -26.38 17.47 -28.82
CA ILE A 81 -25.39 16.51 -29.30
C ILE A 81 -24.67 15.88 -28.11
N ASP A 82 -25.08 14.70 -27.69
CA ASP A 82 -24.52 13.97 -26.55
C ASP A 82 -23.00 13.67 -26.66
N THR A 83 -22.47 13.68 -27.89
CA THR A 83 -21.04 13.39 -28.14
C THR A 83 -20.15 14.62 -28.02
N ILE A 84 -20.68 15.79 -27.70
CA ILE A 84 -19.92 17.02 -27.43
C ILE A 84 -19.99 17.29 -25.93
N VAL A 85 -18.82 17.43 -25.31
CA VAL A 85 -18.67 17.64 -23.86
C VAL A 85 -18.29 19.09 -23.61
N GLU A 86 -19.03 19.74 -22.71
CA GLU A 86 -18.72 21.08 -22.21
C GLU A 86 -17.72 20.98 -21.06
N GLY A 87 -16.77 21.92 -20.99
CA GLY A 87 -15.76 21.95 -19.93
C GLY A 87 -14.85 23.16 -20.01
N ARG A 88 -13.74 23.14 -19.29
CA ARG A 88 -12.63 24.09 -19.38
C ARG A 88 -11.36 23.31 -19.69
N TYR A 89 -10.85 23.43 -20.89
CA TYR A 89 -9.76 22.58 -21.40
C TYR A 89 -8.45 23.34 -21.59
N ARG A 90 -8.49 24.67 -21.78
CA ARG A 90 -7.31 25.51 -22.02
C ARG A 90 -7.15 26.54 -20.90
N GLN A 91 -5.91 26.77 -20.47
CA GLN A 91 -5.62 27.82 -19.50
C GLN A 91 -5.87 29.21 -20.10
N GLY A 92 -6.41 30.14 -19.30
CA GLY A 92 -6.65 31.53 -19.72
C GLY A 92 -7.93 31.75 -20.52
N ILE A 93 -8.76 30.72 -20.75
CA ILE A 93 -10.08 30.85 -21.36
C ILE A 93 -11.13 30.79 -20.24
N GLU A 94 -11.84 31.87 -20.01
CA GLU A 94 -12.89 31.96 -19.00
C GLU A 94 -14.25 31.43 -19.48
N GLU A 95 -14.47 31.49 -20.82
CA GLU A 95 -15.70 31.02 -21.46
C GLU A 95 -15.80 29.48 -21.41
N ALA A 96 -17.03 28.95 -21.44
CA ALA A 96 -17.26 27.53 -21.61
C ALA A 96 -16.71 27.03 -22.95
N GLU A 97 -15.94 25.97 -22.90
CA GLU A 97 -15.37 25.31 -24.07
C GLU A 97 -16.11 24.00 -24.37
N TYR A 98 -16.17 23.66 -25.62
CA TYR A 98 -16.82 22.45 -26.13
C TYR A 98 -15.79 21.61 -26.88
N CYS A 99 -15.87 20.28 -26.73
CA CYS A 99 -15.00 19.35 -27.45
C CYS A 99 -15.74 18.05 -27.76
N ALA A 100 -15.53 17.50 -28.95
CA ALA A 100 -16.02 16.16 -29.24
C ALA A 100 -15.34 15.15 -28.30
N ALA A 101 -16.10 14.26 -27.66
CA ALA A 101 -15.60 13.29 -26.68
C ALA A 101 -14.47 12.40 -27.24
N GLU A 102 -14.55 12.04 -28.52
CA GLU A 102 -13.51 11.28 -29.24
C GLU A 102 -12.19 12.07 -29.37
N VAL A 103 -12.29 13.36 -29.72
CA VAL A 103 -11.12 14.25 -29.81
C VAL A 103 -10.50 14.48 -28.44
N LEU A 104 -11.34 14.71 -27.42
CA LEU A 104 -10.89 14.89 -26.04
C LEU A 104 -10.14 13.64 -25.53
N ARG A 105 -10.66 12.46 -25.83
CA ARG A 105 -10.00 11.18 -25.52
C ARG A 105 -8.63 11.07 -26.22
N THR A 106 -8.56 11.49 -27.49
CA THR A 106 -7.30 11.50 -28.26
C THR A 106 -6.29 12.49 -27.68
N ILE A 107 -6.73 13.71 -27.31
CA ILE A 107 -5.87 14.73 -26.68
C ILE A 107 -5.32 14.20 -25.35
N ARG A 108 -6.17 13.65 -24.51
CA ARG A 108 -5.75 13.04 -23.23
C ARG A 108 -4.73 11.92 -23.44
N SER A 109 -4.99 11.01 -24.37
CA SER A 109 -4.06 9.91 -24.68
C SER A 109 -2.69 10.44 -25.18
N ARG A 110 -2.66 11.46 -26.03
CA ARG A 110 -1.41 12.07 -26.51
C ARG A 110 -0.67 12.84 -25.41
N SER A 111 -1.38 13.57 -24.58
CA SER A 111 -0.80 14.29 -23.43
C SER A 111 -0.16 13.31 -22.44
N LEU A 112 -0.86 12.22 -22.13
CA LEU A 112 -0.33 11.14 -21.30
C LEU A 112 0.88 10.44 -21.92
N ALA A 113 0.87 10.21 -23.23
CA ALA A 113 2.02 9.62 -23.92
C ALA A 113 3.25 10.54 -23.89
N ALA A 114 3.05 11.86 -24.05
CA ALA A 114 4.11 12.85 -23.92
C ALA A 114 4.68 12.92 -22.49
N ALA A 115 3.82 12.92 -21.49
CA ALA A 115 4.23 12.87 -20.08
C ALA A 115 5.02 11.60 -19.77
N ARG A 116 4.61 10.44 -20.31
CA ARG A 116 5.35 9.16 -20.19
C ARG A 116 6.74 9.24 -20.83
N ALA A 117 6.84 9.81 -22.03
CA ALA A 117 8.11 9.94 -22.73
C ALA A 117 9.10 10.87 -21.99
N ALA A 118 8.57 11.84 -21.25
CA ALA A 118 9.38 12.75 -20.44
C ALA A 118 9.77 12.17 -19.06
N THR A 119 9.32 10.96 -18.71
CA THR A 119 9.59 10.35 -17.40
C THR A 119 10.82 9.45 -17.47
N GLU A 120 11.94 9.86 -16.86
CA GLU A 120 13.06 8.97 -16.60
C GLU A 120 12.67 7.97 -15.51
N PRO A 121 12.92 6.66 -15.71
CA PRO A 121 12.62 5.65 -14.71
C PRO A 121 13.58 5.76 -13.53
N VAL A 122 13.10 5.42 -12.33
CA VAL A 122 13.93 5.38 -11.13
C VAL A 122 14.55 3.99 -10.94
N SER A 123 15.66 3.92 -10.22
CA SER A 123 16.32 2.65 -9.92
C SER A 123 15.49 1.77 -8.97
N ALA A 124 15.77 0.46 -8.97
CA ALA A 124 15.19 -0.49 -8.03
C ALA A 124 15.42 -0.10 -6.56
N ALA A 125 16.61 0.42 -6.23
CA ALA A 125 16.94 0.91 -4.89
C ALA A 125 16.07 2.11 -4.48
N THR A 126 15.85 3.06 -5.39
CA THR A 126 14.95 4.19 -5.14
C THR A 126 13.52 3.71 -4.83
N PHE A 127 13.00 2.75 -5.60
CA PHE A 127 11.69 2.17 -5.30
C PHE A 127 11.69 1.38 -3.99
N GLY A 128 12.79 0.69 -3.66
CA GLY A 128 12.96 0.00 -2.39
C GLY A 128 13.00 0.94 -1.17
N ARG A 129 13.46 2.19 -1.32
CA ARG A 129 13.35 3.25 -0.31
C ARG A 129 11.95 3.85 -0.24
N PHE A 130 11.34 4.06 -1.40
CA PHE A 130 10.02 4.66 -1.51
C PHE A 130 8.93 3.83 -0.84
N LEU A 131 8.87 2.53 -1.09
CA LEU A 131 7.73 1.71 -0.68
C LEU A 131 7.56 1.58 0.83
N PRO A 132 8.60 1.35 1.66
CA PRO A 132 8.47 1.41 3.12
C PRO A 132 8.03 2.80 3.61
N ASP A 133 8.58 3.89 3.06
CA ASP A 133 8.20 5.26 3.40
C ASP A 133 6.76 5.57 2.99
N TRP A 134 6.34 5.14 1.81
CA TRP A 134 4.97 5.26 1.32
C TRP A 134 3.95 4.58 2.24
N GLN A 135 4.30 3.41 2.76
CA GLN A 135 3.48 2.65 3.71
C GLN A 135 3.76 3.00 5.17
N GLN A 136 4.44 4.12 5.43
CA GLN A 136 4.69 4.67 6.76
C GLN A 136 5.41 3.72 7.73
N VAL A 137 6.22 2.80 7.19
CA VAL A 137 7.06 1.92 7.99
C VAL A 137 8.21 2.73 8.60
N ALA A 138 8.37 2.67 9.91
CA ALA A 138 9.48 3.35 10.57
C ALA A 138 10.79 2.57 10.36
N PRO A 139 11.90 3.26 10.02
CA PRO A 139 13.23 2.68 10.06
C PRO A 139 13.59 2.18 11.46
N VAL A 140 14.49 1.20 11.52
CA VAL A 140 15.10 0.68 12.76
C VAL A 140 15.67 1.84 13.59
N GLY A 141 15.41 1.87 14.88
CA GLY A 141 15.81 2.95 15.78
C GLY A 141 14.93 4.21 15.75
N LYS A 142 13.97 4.31 14.82
CA LYS A 142 13.02 5.43 14.78
C LYS A 142 11.63 5.01 15.26
N ARG A 143 10.86 5.99 15.75
CA ARG A 143 9.46 5.74 16.16
C ARG A 143 8.53 5.94 14.97
N PRO A 144 7.56 5.03 14.77
CA PRO A 144 6.49 5.22 13.80
C PRO A 144 5.71 6.52 14.04
N ALA A 145 5.19 7.11 12.95
CA ALA A 145 4.47 8.38 13.00
C ALA A 145 3.01 8.21 13.46
N LEU A 146 2.35 7.14 13.02
CA LEU A 146 0.96 6.87 13.35
C LEU A 146 0.80 6.49 14.83
N ARG A 147 -0.37 6.78 15.40
CA ARG A 147 -0.69 6.52 16.81
C ARG A 147 -2.16 6.18 17.01
N GLY A 148 -2.43 5.43 18.09
CA GLY A 148 -3.79 5.10 18.52
C GLY A 148 -4.55 4.17 17.59
N ALA A 149 -5.85 4.00 17.87
CA ALA A 149 -6.74 3.18 17.05
C ALA A 149 -6.90 3.74 15.62
N ASP A 150 -6.97 5.07 15.47
CA ASP A 150 -7.04 5.72 14.15
C ASP A 150 -5.80 5.42 13.30
N GLY A 151 -4.62 5.37 13.92
CA GLY A 151 -3.39 4.95 13.24
C GLY A 151 -3.43 3.48 12.81
N VAL A 152 -3.99 2.60 13.64
CA VAL A 152 -4.21 1.19 13.27
C VAL A 152 -5.20 1.08 12.11
N PHE A 153 -6.31 1.84 12.16
CA PHE A 153 -7.31 1.87 11.10
C PHE A 153 -6.71 2.33 9.77
N SER A 154 -5.94 3.43 9.77
CA SER A 154 -5.26 3.93 8.55
C SER A 154 -4.31 2.90 7.92
N VAL A 155 -3.59 2.12 8.75
CA VAL A 155 -2.77 1.01 8.24
C VAL A 155 -3.63 -0.07 7.61
N ILE A 156 -4.77 -0.41 8.22
CA ILE A 156 -5.69 -1.42 7.71
C ILE A 156 -6.34 -0.95 6.40
N GLU A 157 -6.71 0.32 6.28
CA GLU A 157 -7.19 0.90 5.02
C GLU A 157 -6.17 0.73 3.89
N GLN A 158 -4.92 1.12 4.12
CA GLN A 158 -3.87 1.00 3.11
C GLN A 158 -3.58 -0.46 2.73
N LEU A 159 -3.71 -1.39 3.67
CA LEU A 159 -3.47 -2.82 3.48
C LEU A 159 -4.75 -3.64 3.22
N ALA A 160 -5.91 -2.97 3.01
CA ALA A 160 -7.19 -3.65 2.81
C ALA A 160 -7.15 -4.63 1.64
N GLY A 161 -7.61 -5.86 1.87
CA GLY A 161 -7.63 -6.92 0.86
C GLY A 161 -6.32 -7.70 0.68
N VAL A 162 -5.23 -7.31 1.35
CA VAL A 162 -4.00 -8.11 1.35
C VAL A 162 -4.07 -9.22 2.37
N ARG A 163 -3.75 -10.42 1.94
CA ARG A 163 -3.58 -11.55 2.86
C ARG A 163 -2.20 -11.52 3.51
N LEU A 164 -2.16 -11.51 4.83
CA LEU A 164 -0.93 -11.56 5.62
C LEU A 164 -1.05 -12.66 6.68
N PRO A 165 0.06 -13.31 7.09
CA PRO A 165 0.01 -14.27 8.16
C PRO A 165 -0.53 -13.63 9.44
N ALA A 166 -1.45 -14.27 10.13
CA ALA A 166 -2.02 -13.75 11.37
C ALA A 166 -0.93 -13.39 12.39
N SER A 167 0.13 -14.19 12.46
CA SER A 167 1.30 -13.95 13.33
C SER A 167 2.07 -12.67 12.98
N ALA A 168 1.99 -12.17 11.74
CA ALA A 168 2.72 -10.99 11.31
C ALA A 168 2.02 -9.68 11.69
N TRP A 169 0.69 -9.66 11.71
CA TRP A 169 -0.08 -8.43 11.92
C TRP A 169 0.35 -7.68 13.18
N GLU A 170 0.33 -8.35 14.33
CA GLU A 170 0.62 -7.72 15.63
C GLU A 170 2.10 -7.74 16.03
N SER A 171 2.91 -8.55 15.36
CA SER A 171 4.35 -8.63 15.68
C SER A 171 5.22 -7.72 14.83
N LEU A 172 4.88 -7.53 13.56
CA LEU A 172 5.72 -6.82 12.59
C LEU A 172 4.99 -5.70 11.86
N ILE A 173 3.75 -5.94 11.36
CA ILE A 173 3.05 -5.02 10.47
C ILE A 173 2.60 -3.75 11.22
N LEU A 174 1.73 -3.90 12.21
CA LEU A 174 1.17 -2.78 12.98
C LEU A 174 2.24 -2.08 13.84
N PRO A 175 3.11 -2.78 14.60
CA PRO A 175 4.13 -2.11 15.39
C PRO A 175 5.21 -1.38 14.58
N ALA A 176 5.40 -1.73 13.32
CA ALA A 176 6.33 -1.01 12.44
C ALA A 176 5.75 0.32 11.93
N ARG A 177 4.43 0.52 12.01
CA ARG A 177 3.72 1.69 11.48
C ARG A 177 3.04 2.54 12.56
N VAL A 178 2.67 1.93 13.69
CA VAL A 178 1.96 2.59 14.81
C VAL A 178 2.85 2.56 16.05
N GLY A 179 3.29 3.75 16.50
CA GLY A 179 4.37 3.90 17.50
C GLY A 179 3.98 3.52 18.93
N ASP A 180 2.71 3.48 19.24
CA ASP A 180 2.14 3.10 20.53
C ASP A 180 1.24 1.86 20.42
N TYR A 181 1.40 1.07 19.36
CA TYR A 181 0.56 -0.09 19.09
C TYR A 181 0.39 -0.99 20.33
N SER A 182 -0.84 -1.33 20.59
CA SER A 182 -1.27 -2.27 21.61
C SER A 182 -2.36 -3.19 21.03
N PRO A 183 -2.35 -4.49 21.34
CA PRO A 183 -3.36 -5.44 20.86
C PRO A 183 -4.80 -5.02 21.12
N THR A 184 -5.04 -4.24 22.18
CA THR A 184 -6.38 -3.73 22.51
C THR A 184 -6.93 -2.78 21.45
N MET A 185 -6.08 -2.06 20.70
CA MET A 185 -6.51 -1.16 19.63
C MET A 185 -7.15 -1.95 18.47
N LEU A 186 -6.53 -3.06 18.07
CA LEU A 186 -7.08 -3.93 17.03
C LEU A 186 -8.33 -4.67 17.54
N ASP A 187 -8.32 -5.14 18.80
CA ASP A 187 -9.48 -5.79 19.41
C ASP A 187 -10.68 -4.83 19.49
N GLU A 188 -10.46 -3.54 19.76
CA GLU A 188 -11.51 -2.50 19.80
C GLU A 188 -12.12 -2.28 18.41
N LEU A 189 -11.30 -2.04 17.39
CA LEU A 189 -11.76 -1.83 16.02
C LEU A 189 -12.55 -3.02 15.46
N THR A 190 -12.11 -4.24 15.78
CA THR A 190 -12.80 -5.45 15.32
C THR A 190 -14.09 -5.72 16.11
N ALA A 191 -14.08 -5.50 17.44
CA ALA A 191 -15.27 -5.69 18.28
C ALA A 191 -16.37 -4.65 18.00
N ASN A 192 -15.98 -3.42 17.63
CA ASN A 192 -16.92 -2.37 17.22
C ASN A 192 -17.46 -2.60 15.79
N GLY A 193 -16.89 -3.54 15.03
CA GLY A 193 -17.28 -3.82 13.66
C GLY A 193 -16.77 -2.81 12.64
N GLU A 194 -15.83 -1.93 12.99
CA GLU A 194 -15.18 -1.00 12.08
C GLU A 194 -14.21 -1.72 11.14
N VAL A 195 -13.60 -2.81 11.63
CA VAL A 195 -12.70 -3.69 10.88
C VAL A 195 -13.23 -5.11 10.91
N LEU A 196 -13.35 -5.71 9.74
CA LEU A 196 -13.77 -7.10 9.57
C LEU A 196 -12.57 -8.00 9.30
N ILE A 197 -12.62 -9.21 9.85
CA ILE A 197 -11.58 -10.22 9.71
C ILE A 197 -12.04 -11.25 8.67
N VAL A 198 -11.20 -11.55 7.67
CA VAL A 198 -11.49 -12.55 6.66
C VAL A 198 -10.29 -13.47 6.50
N GLY A 199 -10.51 -14.77 6.66
CA GLY A 199 -9.48 -15.77 6.42
C GLY A 199 -9.19 -15.92 4.91
N ALA A 200 -7.96 -16.30 4.59
CA ALA A 200 -7.49 -16.40 3.20
C ALA A 200 -6.51 -17.57 3.01
N GLY A 201 -6.74 -18.67 3.69
CA GLY A 201 -5.94 -19.89 3.61
C GLY A 201 -5.06 -20.16 4.82
N LYS A 202 -4.21 -21.16 4.70
CA LYS A 202 -3.32 -21.64 5.76
C LYS A 202 -1.88 -21.23 5.50
N ALA A 203 -1.31 -20.44 6.41
CA ALA A 203 0.10 -20.02 6.35
C ALA A 203 1.02 -20.97 7.15
N GLY A 204 0.50 -21.62 8.18
CA GLY A 204 1.24 -22.52 9.04
C GLY A 204 0.32 -23.40 9.87
N ALA A 205 0.85 -24.20 10.81
CA ALA A 205 0.07 -25.17 11.57
C ALA A 205 -1.12 -24.55 12.31
N ASN A 206 -0.96 -23.37 12.92
CA ASN A 206 -2.02 -22.61 13.58
C ASN A 206 -1.84 -21.11 13.22
N ASP A 207 -1.51 -20.82 12.00
CA ASP A 207 -1.21 -19.47 11.53
C ASP A 207 -1.96 -19.28 10.20
N PRO A 208 -3.21 -18.82 10.23
CA PRO A 208 -3.98 -18.56 9.01
C PRO A 208 -3.46 -17.32 8.28
N TRP A 209 -3.64 -17.27 6.97
CA TRP A 209 -3.63 -16.02 6.23
C TRP A 209 -4.90 -15.24 6.56
N ILE A 210 -4.76 -13.96 6.91
CA ILE A 210 -5.85 -13.09 7.32
C ILE A 210 -5.81 -11.80 6.50
N MET A 211 -6.95 -11.39 5.99
CA MET A 211 -7.22 -10.04 5.51
C MET A 211 -7.95 -9.26 6.61
N LEU A 212 -7.58 -8.00 6.81
CA LEU A 212 -8.33 -7.04 7.59
C LEU A 212 -8.97 -6.04 6.61
N LEU A 213 -10.27 -5.83 6.75
CA LEU A 213 -11.05 -5.04 5.81
C LEU A 213 -11.82 -3.97 6.57
N PRO A 214 -11.72 -2.68 6.20
CA PRO A 214 -12.66 -1.66 6.67
C PRO A 214 -14.09 -2.03 6.31
N ALA A 215 -15.01 -1.90 7.27
CA ALA A 215 -16.40 -2.36 7.11
C ALA A 215 -17.13 -1.71 5.94
N ASP A 216 -16.87 -0.42 5.69
CA ASP A 216 -17.58 0.39 4.69
C ASP A 216 -17.48 -0.16 3.27
N TYR A 217 -16.37 -0.80 2.93
CA TYR A 217 -16.14 -1.38 1.60
C TYR A 217 -15.60 -2.82 1.64
N ALA A 218 -15.78 -3.49 2.77
CA ALA A 218 -15.33 -4.87 2.95
C ALA A 218 -15.91 -5.83 1.90
N ALA A 219 -17.20 -5.69 1.58
CA ALA A 219 -17.85 -6.54 0.59
C ALA A 219 -17.26 -6.40 -0.82
N GLN A 220 -16.74 -5.23 -1.19
CA GLN A 220 -16.10 -5.01 -2.48
C GLN A 220 -14.76 -5.76 -2.59
N LEU A 221 -14.02 -5.88 -1.48
CA LEU A 221 -12.70 -6.52 -1.43
C LEU A 221 -12.75 -7.97 -0.95
N ALA A 222 -13.83 -8.38 -0.27
CA ALA A 222 -13.98 -9.76 0.21
C ALA A 222 -14.03 -10.76 -0.96
N PRO A 223 -13.51 -11.99 -0.77
CA PRO A 223 -13.60 -13.01 -1.79
C PRO A 223 -15.04 -13.43 -2.04
N GLN A 224 -15.34 -13.87 -3.25
CA GLN A 224 -16.58 -14.54 -3.61
C GLN A 224 -16.33 -16.04 -3.49
N LEU A 225 -16.83 -16.63 -2.42
CA LEU A 225 -16.64 -18.04 -2.10
C LEU A 225 -17.98 -18.76 -2.23
N GLU A 226 -18.00 -19.84 -2.98
CA GLU A 226 -19.15 -20.75 -3.08
C GLU A 226 -18.93 -21.91 -2.11
N PRO A 227 -19.62 -21.96 -0.96
CA PRO A 227 -19.43 -23.01 0.05
C PRO A 227 -19.63 -24.42 -0.51
N GLU A 228 -20.50 -24.58 -1.50
CA GLU A 228 -20.80 -25.84 -2.19
C GLU A 228 -19.58 -26.41 -2.93
N GLU A 229 -18.69 -25.56 -3.40
CA GLU A 229 -17.48 -25.95 -4.14
C GLU A 229 -16.31 -26.31 -3.22
N LEU A 230 -16.39 -25.93 -1.93
CA LEU A 230 -15.29 -26.10 -0.97
C LEU A 230 -15.21 -27.48 -0.31
N GLY A 231 -16.19 -28.36 -0.56
CA GLY A 231 -16.19 -29.73 -0.06
C GLY A 231 -16.25 -29.82 1.48
N LEU A 232 -17.12 -29.02 2.11
CA LEU A 232 -17.27 -28.95 3.56
C LEU A 232 -17.69 -30.30 4.16
N SER A 233 -17.15 -30.65 5.33
CA SER A 233 -17.63 -31.76 6.12
C SER A 233 -19.05 -31.50 6.66
N MET A 234 -19.75 -32.56 7.10
CA MET A 234 -21.09 -32.43 7.67
C MET A 234 -21.11 -31.46 8.87
N LEU A 235 -20.10 -31.50 9.75
CA LEU A 235 -19.99 -30.59 10.89
C LEU A 235 -19.71 -29.14 10.46
N GLN A 236 -18.84 -28.96 9.48
CA GLN A 236 -18.56 -27.61 8.91
C GLN A 236 -19.80 -27.01 8.27
N SER A 237 -20.53 -27.78 7.47
CA SER A 237 -21.78 -27.33 6.85
C SER A 237 -22.84 -26.96 7.90
N ALA A 238 -23.04 -27.83 8.92
CA ALA A 238 -23.98 -27.56 10.00
C ALA A 238 -23.58 -26.30 10.80
N THR A 239 -22.29 -26.13 11.07
CA THR A 239 -21.76 -24.94 11.77
C THR A 239 -21.99 -23.68 10.96
N LEU A 240 -21.69 -23.71 9.67
CA LEU A 240 -21.89 -22.58 8.77
C LEU A 240 -23.39 -22.22 8.65
N GLU A 241 -24.28 -23.21 8.55
CA GLU A 241 -25.73 -23.01 8.53
C GLU A 241 -26.24 -22.27 9.77
N VAL A 242 -25.74 -22.63 10.98
CA VAL A 242 -26.08 -21.93 12.22
C VAL A 242 -25.66 -20.47 12.14
N LEU A 243 -24.44 -20.18 11.68
CA LEU A 243 -23.88 -18.84 11.63
C LEU A 243 -24.51 -17.97 10.52
N GLN A 244 -24.96 -18.57 9.43
CA GLN A 244 -25.64 -17.88 8.32
C GLN A 244 -27.06 -17.42 8.66
N ARG A 245 -27.65 -17.87 9.78
CA ARG A 245 -28.94 -17.35 10.28
C ARG A 245 -28.87 -15.87 10.68
N GLY A 246 -27.68 -15.31 10.72
CA GLY A 246 -27.41 -13.91 11.07
C GLY A 246 -27.09 -13.72 12.55
N GLY A 247 -26.36 -12.64 12.83
CA GLY A 247 -25.84 -12.32 14.15
C GLY A 247 -24.54 -13.05 14.51
N SER A 248 -24.19 -13.03 15.77
CA SER A 248 -22.96 -13.66 16.29
C SER A 248 -23.26 -14.55 17.48
N PHE A 249 -22.60 -15.72 17.54
CA PHE A 249 -22.88 -16.79 18.47
C PHE A 249 -21.67 -17.08 19.36
N LEU A 250 -21.90 -17.38 20.62
CA LEU A 250 -20.85 -17.95 21.47
C LEU A 250 -20.55 -19.40 21.08
N PHE A 251 -19.33 -19.85 21.32
CA PHE A 251 -18.92 -21.21 21.02
C PHE A 251 -19.87 -22.27 21.62
N GLY A 252 -20.32 -22.06 22.87
CA GLY A 252 -21.26 -22.96 23.54
C GLY A 252 -22.64 -22.99 22.89
N ASP A 253 -23.10 -21.88 22.35
CA ASP A 253 -24.39 -21.78 21.65
C ASP A 253 -24.34 -22.54 20.32
N ILE A 254 -23.22 -22.46 19.60
CA ILE A 254 -22.99 -23.23 18.37
C ILE A 254 -22.94 -24.72 18.71
N LEU A 255 -22.16 -25.10 19.72
CA LEU A 255 -22.00 -26.51 20.14
C LEU A 255 -23.32 -27.17 20.50
N SER A 256 -24.26 -26.42 21.06
CA SER A 256 -25.59 -26.94 21.41
C SER A 256 -26.49 -27.22 20.18
N GLN A 257 -26.13 -26.69 19.00
CA GLN A 257 -26.94 -26.72 17.77
C GLN A 257 -26.35 -27.62 16.68
N VAL A 258 -25.11 -28.07 16.83
CA VAL A 258 -24.42 -28.89 15.83
C VAL A 258 -24.07 -30.28 16.41
N PRO A 259 -23.99 -31.33 15.58
CA PRO A 259 -23.52 -32.63 16.03
C PRO A 259 -22.00 -32.60 16.24
N GLY A 260 -21.51 -33.23 17.31
CA GLY A 260 -20.07 -33.40 17.55
C GLY A 260 -19.61 -32.95 18.93
N THR A 261 -18.35 -33.12 19.18
CA THR A 261 -17.67 -32.72 20.41
C THR A 261 -17.13 -31.31 20.36
N ALA A 262 -16.75 -30.73 21.49
CA ALA A 262 -16.16 -29.42 21.58
C ALA A 262 -14.83 -29.31 20.79
N ASP A 263 -14.02 -30.38 20.80
CA ASP A 263 -12.74 -30.38 20.06
C ASP A 263 -12.98 -30.47 18.55
N GLU A 264 -13.94 -31.28 18.09
CA GLU A 264 -14.31 -31.36 16.66
C GLU A 264 -14.87 -30.01 16.14
N LEU A 265 -15.76 -29.38 16.93
CA LEU A 265 -16.27 -28.04 16.57
C LEU A 265 -15.16 -26.98 16.53
N ARG A 266 -14.21 -27.03 17.47
CA ARG A 266 -13.05 -26.13 17.46
C ARG A 266 -12.24 -26.30 16.19
N GLU A 267 -11.93 -27.52 15.77
CA GLU A 267 -11.22 -27.79 14.52
C GLU A 267 -12.04 -27.32 13.28
N ALA A 268 -13.35 -27.59 13.28
CA ALA A 268 -14.24 -27.16 12.21
C ALA A 268 -14.29 -25.63 12.08
N LEU A 269 -14.40 -24.90 13.20
CA LEU A 269 -14.39 -23.43 13.21
C LEU A 269 -13.08 -22.86 12.64
N TRP A 270 -11.94 -23.36 13.09
CA TRP A 270 -10.65 -22.88 12.57
C TRP A 270 -10.46 -23.22 11.09
N SER A 271 -10.93 -24.38 10.65
CA SER A 271 -10.94 -24.73 9.23
C SER A 271 -11.83 -23.76 8.42
N LEU A 272 -13.02 -23.43 8.93
CA LEU A 272 -13.92 -22.45 8.29
C LEU A 272 -13.32 -21.02 8.29
N VAL A 273 -12.56 -20.65 9.34
CA VAL A 273 -11.78 -19.40 9.34
C VAL A 273 -10.72 -19.42 8.26
N GLU A 274 -9.93 -20.49 8.16
CA GLU A 274 -8.91 -20.63 7.10
C GLU A 274 -9.53 -20.54 5.70
N MET A 275 -10.74 -21.06 5.51
CA MET A 275 -11.50 -20.97 4.24
C MET A 275 -12.09 -19.57 3.99
N GLY A 276 -12.14 -18.68 4.99
CA GLY A 276 -12.75 -17.36 4.87
C GLY A 276 -14.28 -17.32 5.03
N LEU A 277 -14.88 -18.40 5.53
CA LEU A 277 -16.34 -18.52 5.69
C LEU A 277 -16.85 -18.04 7.05
N VAL A 278 -16.00 -18.05 8.06
CA VAL A 278 -16.34 -17.70 9.44
C VAL A 278 -15.30 -16.75 10.02
N SER A 279 -15.75 -15.85 10.86
CA SER A 279 -14.91 -14.85 11.52
C SER A 279 -15.22 -14.75 13.02
N PRO A 280 -14.21 -14.59 13.89
CA PRO A 280 -14.44 -14.14 15.27
C PRO A 280 -14.71 -12.62 15.28
N ASP A 281 -15.39 -12.15 16.33
CA ASP A 281 -15.72 -10.73 16.56
C ASP A 281 -14.52 -9.89 17.02
N SER A 282 -13.39 -10.49 17.34
CA SER A 282 -12.17 -9.80 17.73
C SER A 282 -10.92 -10.56 17.30
N PHE A 283 -9.77 -9.90 17.29
CA PHE A 283 -8.50 -10.54 16.92
C PHE A 283 -7.94 -11.43 18.06
N ALA A 284 -8.49 -11.35 19.27
CA ALA A 284 -8.02 -12.09 20.45
C ALA A 284 -8.02 -13.62 20.28
N PRO A 285 -9.06 -14.27 19.73
CA PRO A 285 -9.04 -15.71 19.44
C PRO A 285 -7.93 -16.11 18.47
N ILE A 286 -7.72 -15.33 17.40
CA ILE A 286 -6.68 -15.57 16.39
C ILE A 286 -5.29 -15.48 17.03
N ARG A 287 -5.03 -14.45 17.83
CA ARG A 287 -3.79 -14.28 18.60
C ARG A 287 -3.51 -15.47 19.49
N THR A 288 -4.54 -15.99 20.16
CA THR A 288 -4.43 -17.14 21.05
C THR A 288 -4.17 -18.43 20.27
N HIS A 289 -4.86 -18.62 19.13
CA HIS A 289 -4.67 -19.77 18.25
C HIS A 289 -3.22 -19.84 17.72
N VAL A 290 -2.70 -18.72 17.20
CA VAL A 290 -1.29 -18.61 16.77
C VAL A 290 -0.32 -18.93 17.93
N ALA A 291 -0.61 -18.46 19.14
CA ALA A 291 0.25 -18.71 20.30
C ALA A 291 0.32 -20.17 20.72
N THR A 292 -0.75 -20.96 20.51
CA THR A 292 -0.80 -22.38 20.89
C THR A 292 0.11 -23.27 20.03
N ALA A 293 0.35 -22.91 18.77
CA ALA A 293 1.29 -23.61 17.90
C ALA A 293 2.73 -23.60 18.44
N GLY A 294 3.15 -22.51 19.05
CA GLY A 294 4.51 -22.35 19.59
C GLY A 294 4.84 -23.26 20.78
N SER A 295 3.83 -23.83 21.43
CA SER A 295 4.00 -24.73 22.57
C SER A 295 4.38 -26.16 22.16
N ARG A 296 3.95 -26.63 21.00
CA ARG A 296 4.10 -28.04 20.56
C ARG A 296 5.17 -28.25 19.48
N SER A 297 5.48 -27.29 18.62
CA SER A 297 6.37 -27.49 17.47
C SER A 297 7.52 -26.49 17.33
N GLY A 298 7.66 -25.52 18.21
CA GLY A 298 8.78 -24.57 18.21
C GLY A 298 8.81 -23.57 17.03
N ALA A 299 7.88 -23.63 16.09
CA ALA A 299 7.91 -22.87 14.85
C ALA A 299 6.59 -22.14 14.56
N THR A 300 6.29 -21.08 15.29
CA THR A 300 5.36 -20.05 14.82
C THR A 300 6.03 -19.20 13.74
N ALA A 301 5.24 -18.70 12.77
CA ALA A 301 5.79 -17.92 11.66
C ALA A 301 6.49 -16.65 12.17
N HIS A 302 5.84 -15.88 13.04
CA HIS A 302 6.40 -14.67 13.67
C HIS A 302 6.11 -14.72 15.18
N ARG A 303 7.06 -15.18 15.98
CA ARG A 303 6.83 -15.37 17.42
C ARG A 303 7.19 -14.09 18.18
N ALA A 304 6.20 -13.38 18.71
CA ALA A 304 6.40 -12.30 19.66
C ALA A 304 6.69 -12.83 21.08
N LYS A 305 7.53 -12.14 21.83
CA LYS A 305 7.80 -12.47 23.23
C LYS A 305 6.62 -11.99 24.08
N ARG A 306 5.91 -12.91 24.78
CA ARG A 306 4.93 -12.50 25.78
C ARG A 306 5.62 -11.65 26.86
N ARG A 307 5.23 -10.39 27.00
CA ARG A 307 5.60 -9.60 28.18
C ARG A 307 4.90 -10.21 29.38
N PRO A 308 5.59 -10.54 30.48
CA PRO A 308 4.92 -10.97 31.69
C PRO A 308 4.10 -9.77 32.19
N THR A 309 2.79 -9.94 32.24
CA THR A 309 1.91 -8.97 32.87
C THR A 309 2.33 -8.82 34.33
N ARG A 310 2.64 -7.57 34.76
CA ARG A 310 2.99 -7.22 36.15
C ARG A 310 1.86 -7.46 37.16
N SER A 311 0.82 -8.19 36.79
CA SER A 311 -0.41 -8.39 37.56
C SER A 311 -0.38 -9.62 38.50
N ARG A 312 0.79 -10.23 38.80
CA ARG A 312 0.82 -11.37 39.74
C ARG A 312 0.64 -11.04 41.22
N LEU A 313 0.52 -9.76 41.59
CA LEU A 313 0.41 -9.34 43.00
C LEU A 313 -1.02 -9.04 43.48
N ARG A 314 -2.07 -9.27 42.66
CA ARG A 314 -3.48 -9.06 43.07
C ARG A 314 -4.39 -10.27 42.88
N MET A 315 -3.84 -11.47 42.71
CA MET A 315 -4.60 -12.70 42.54
C MET A 315 -4.78 -13.46 43.86
N GLY A 316 -5.27 -12.76 44.84
CA GLY A 316 -5.53 -13.37 46.14
C GLY A 316 -7.00 -13.51 46.56
N ARG A 317 -7.96 -12.91 45.86
CA ARG A 317 -9.35 -12.88 46.39
C ARG A 317 -10.50 -12.97 45.37
N THR A 318 -10.28 -13.14 44.09
CA THR A 318 -11.40 -13.21 43.11
C THR A 318 -11.53 -14.52 42.36
N SER A 319 -10.62 -15.48 42.56
CA SER A 319 -10.70 -16.76 41.87
C SER A 319 -11.64 -17.78 42.54
N PHE A 320 -12.22 -17.50 43.72
CA PHE A 320 -13.13 -18.42 44.40
C PHE A 320 -14.62 -18.24 44.05
N ALA A 321 -14.98 -17.12 43.41
CA ALA A 321 -16.38 -16.82 43.09
C ALA A 321 -16.84 -17.30 41.72
N GLN A 322 -15.93 -17.79 40.87
CA GLN A 322 -16.25 -18.23 39.50
C GLN A 322 -16.28 -19.72 39.29
N SER A 323 -16.04 -20.51 40.33
CA SER A 323 -16.05 -22.00 40.26
C SER A 323 -17.33 -22.68 40.73
N GLN A 324 -18.40 -21.92 41.02
CA GLN A 324 -19.71 -22.50 41.40
C GLN A 324 -20.85 -21.98 40.50
N GLY A 325 -20.68 -22.00 39.19
CA GLY A 325 -21.73 -21.74 38.23
C GLY A 325 -21.75 -22.82 37.16
N LEU A 326 -22.62 -23.79 37.34
CA LEU A 326 -23.16 -24.74 36.35
C LEU A 326 -22.14 -25.30 35.31
N GLY A 327 -21.93 -26.58 35.37
CA GLY A 327 -21.08 -27.43 34.52
C GLY A 327 -21.13 -27.22 33.00
N GLY A 328 -20.57 -26.11 32.54
CA GLY A 328 -20.23 -25.87 31.15
C GLY A 328 -18.72 -26.03 30.98
N ALA A 329 -18.28 -26.96 30.14
CA ALA A 329 -16.88 -27.06 29.73
C ALA A 329 -16.40 -25.66 29.33
N SER A 330 -15.43 -25.09 30.06
CA SER A 330 -14.84 -23.79 29.71
C SER A 330 -14.27 -23.91 28.31
N ALA A 331 -14.82 -23.15 27.37
CA ALA A 331 -14.32 -23.12 26.00
C ALA A 331 -12.81 -22.87 25.98
N ALA A 332 -12.10 -23.53 25.06
CA ALA A 332 -10.68 -23.30 24.91
C ALA A 332 -10.42 -21.80 24.61
N PRO A 333 -9.33 -21.21 25.11
CA PRO A 333 -9.11 -19.76 25.01
C PRO A 333 -9.06 -19.23 23.57
N ASP A 334 -8.79 -20.08 22.58
CA ASP A 334 -8.72 -19.72 21.17
C ASP A 334 -10.08 -19.84 20.43
N VAL A 335 -11.14 -20.20 21.13
CA VAL A 335 -12.53 -20.13 20.63
C VAL A 335 -13.41 -19.25 21.52
N ALA A 336 -12.78 -18.48 22.43
CA ALA A 336 -13.49 -17.49 23.25
C ALA A 336 -13.98 -16.33 22.38
N GLY A 337 -15.07 -15.69 22.78
CA GLY A 337 -15.69 -14.61 22.00
C GLY A 337 -16.89 -15.09 21.18
N ARG A 338 -17.31 -14.26 20.25
CA ARG A 338 -18.44 -14.51 19.37
C ARG A 338 -17.96 -14.84 17.97
N TRP A 339 -18.73 -15.62 17.27
CA TRP A 339 -18.44 -16.10 15.93
C TRP A 339 -19.59 -15.78 15.00
N ALA A 340 -19.29 -15.35 13.79
CA ALA A 340 -20.25 -15.00 12.75
C ALA A 340 -19.83 -15.56 11.40
N ALA A 341 -20.74 -15.61 10.45
CA ALA A 341 -20.37 -15.79 9.06
C ALA A 341 -19.52 -14.59 8.58
N SER A 342 -18.47 -14.85 7.83
CA SER A 342 -17.61 -13.80 7.28
C SER A 342 -18.36 -12.95 6.26
N VAL A 343 -17.90 -11.71 6.08
CA VAL A 343 -18.35 -10.87 4.97
C VAL A 343 -18.03 -11.56 3.64
N SER A 344 -18.97 -11.51 2.72
CA SER A 344 -18.83 -12.09 1.38
C SER A 344 -18.93 -11.01 0.31
N GLY A 345 -18.20 -11.19 -0.78
CA GLY A 345 -18.31 -10.35 -1.97
C GLY A 345 -19.51 -10.65 -2.86
N HIS A 346 -20.37 -11.59 -2.48
CA HIS A 346 -21.60 -11.90 -3.24
C HIS A 346 -22.57 -10.71 -3.25
N GLY A 347 -23.21 -10.50 -4.41
CA GLY A 347 -24.18 -9.42 -4.59
C GLY A 347 -23.57 -8.05 -4.90
N VAL A 348 -22.25 -7.90 -4.81
CA VAL A 348 -21.56 -6.67 -5.25
C VAL A 348 -21.28 -6.75 -6.75
N ASP A 349 -21.65 -5.71 -7.48
CA ASP A 349 -21.42 -5.67 -8.93
C ASP A 349 -19.93 -5.68 -9.29
N ALA A 350 -19.60 -6.27 -10.45
CA ALA A 350 -18.22 -6.45 -10.88
C ALA A 350 -17.46 -5.13 -11.10
N THR A 351 -18.18 -4.05 -11.42
CA THR A 351 -17.56 -2.73 -11.64
C THR A 351 -17.12 -2.12 -10.32
N SER A 352 -18.01 -2.10 -9.32
CA SER A 352 -17.70 -1.60 -7.96
C SER A 352 -16.54 -2.37 -7.34
N ARG A 353 -16.51 -3.71 -7.47
CA ARG A 353 -15.38 -4.54 -7.02
C ARG A 353 -14.09 -4.19 -7.74
N SER A 354 -14.15 -4.04 -9.06
CA SER A 354 -12.98 -3.72 -9.87
C SER A 354 -12.40 -2.35 -9.50
N VAL A 355 -13.26 -1.35 -9.30
CA VAL A 355 -12.85 -0.01 -8.86
C VAL A 355 -12.20 -0.07 -7.48
N ALA A 356 -12.80 -0.74 -6.51
CA ALA A 356 -12.25 -0.87 -5.15
C ALA A 356 -10.87 -1.55 -5.15
N HIS A 357 -10.69 -2.63 -5.91
CA HIS A 357 -9.38 -3.26 -6.06
C HIS A 357 -8.36 -2.33 -6.72
N GLY A 358 -8.74 -1.60 -7.77
CA GLY A 358 -7.84 -0.65 -8.45
C GLY A 358 -7.37 0.48 -7.53
N GLU A 359 -8.26 1.04 -6.75
CA GLU A 359 -7.97 2.07 -5.74
C GLU A 359 -7.05 1.50 -4.65
N ALA A 360 -7.38 0.34 -4.08
CA ALA A 360 -6.57 -0.32 -3.07
C ALA A 360 -5.14 -0.63 -3.54
N TRP A 361 -4.94 -1.04 -4.80
CA TRP A 361 -3.59 -1.25 -5.34
C TRP A 361 -2.80 0.04 -5.47
N LEU A 362 -3.42 1.12 -5.96
CA LEU A 362 -2.75 2.43 -6.11
C LEU A 362 -2.37 3.01 -4.74
N ASP A 363 -3.27 2.95 -3.76
CA ASP A 363 -3.02 3.44 -2.40
C ASP A 363 -1.90 2.63 -1.70
N ARG A 364 -1.90 1.32 -1.90
CA ARG A 364 -0.92 0.43 -1.26
C ARG A 364 0.46 0.55 -1.83
N TYR A 365 0.59 0.56 -3.15
CA TYR A 365 1.90 0.48 -3.80
C TYR A 365 2.41 1.81 -4.35
N GLY A 366 1.54 2.80 -4.55
CA GLY A 366 1.86 4.02 -5.28
C GLY A 366 2.17 3.75 -6.76
N VAL A 367 3.03 2.75 -7.04
CA VAL A 367 3.29 2.22 -8.39
C VAL A 367 2.85 0.77 -8.46
N VAL A 368 1.79 0.50 -9.19
CA VAL A 368 1.26 -0.84 -9.39
C VAL A 368 2.00 -1.52 -10.54
N THR A 369 2.61 -2.66 -10.25
CA THR A 369 3.35 -3.48 -11.20
C THR A 369 2.69 -4.84 -11.38
N ARG A 370 3.06 -5.56 -12.44
CA ARG A 370 2.63 -6.94 -12.62
C ARG A 370 3.00 -7.82 -11.41
N GLY A 371 4.22 -7.65 -10.91
CA GLY A 371 4.74 -8.46 -9.81
C GLY A 371 3.99 -8.22 -8.50
N SER A 372 3.64 -6.95 -8.18
CA SER A 372 2.88 -6.63 -6.97
C SER A 372 1.50 -7.29 -6.97
N VAL A 373 0.77 -7.24 -8.10
CA VAL A 373 -0.56 -7.87 -8.23
C VAL A 373 -0.49 -9.40 -8.16
N VAL A 374 0.50 -10.00 -8.85
CA VAL A 374 0.70 -11.46 -8.82
C VAL A 374 1.04 -11.95 -7.40
N ALA A 375 1.81 -11.18 -6.63
CA ALA A 375 2.16 -11.53 -5.26
C ALA A 375 0.96 -11.52 -4.30
N GLU A 376 -0.09 -10.77 -4.60
CA GLU A 376 -1.35 -10.78 -3.83
C GLU A 376 -2.25 -11.97 -4.16
N ASP A 377 -1.99 -12.68 -5.26
CA ASP A 377 -2.80 -13.83 -5.72
C ASP A 377 -4.29 -13.49 -5.90
N VAL A 378 -4.55 -12.32 -6.49
CA VAL A 378 -5.92 -11.83 -6.73
C VAL A 378 -6.59 -12.64 -7.84
N LEU A 379 -7.85 -12.98 -7.65
CA LEU A 379 -8.65 -13.68 -8.67
C LEU A 379 -8.71 -12.87 -9.97
N GLY A 380 -8.38 -13.51 -11.10
CA GLY A 380 -8.23 -12.84 -12.40
C GLY A 380 -6.83 -12.28 -12.66
N GLY A 381 -5.97 -12.27 -11.67
CA GLY A 381 -4.55 -11.92 -11.77
C GLY A 381 -4.28 -10.57 -12.41
N PHE A 382 -3.10 -10.42 -13.03
CA PHE A 382 -2.70 -9.16 -13.65
C PHE A 382 -3.56 -8.76 -14.86
N ALA A 383 -4.24 -9.71 -15.52
CA ALA A 383 -5.12 -9.39 -16.64
C ALA A 383 -6.32 -8.53 -16.20
N LEU A 384 -6.92 -8.87 -15.06
CA LEU A 384 -7.98 -8.06 -14.44
C LEU A 384 -7.44 -6.69 -14.03
N ALA A 385 -6.34 -6.66 -13.28
CA ALA A 385 -5.71 -5.42 -12.81
C ALA A 385 -5.36 -4.48 -13.98
N TYR A 386 -4.80 -5.01 -15.05
CA TYR A 386 -4.48 -4.24 -16.24
C TYR A 386 -5.72 -3.59 -16.86
N LYS A 387 -6.83 -4.35 -16.98
CA LYS A 387 -8.10 -3.83 -17.53
C LYS A 387 -8.65 -2.70 -16.65
N VAL A 388 -8.67 -2.88 -15.34
CA VAL A 388 -9.16 -1.89 -14.36
C VAL A 388 -8.31 -0.63 -14.41
N LEU A 389 -6.98 -0.76 -14.30
CA LEU A 389 -6.06 0.36 -14.27
C LEU A 389 -5.97 1.09 -15.63
N SER A 390 -6.21 0.39 -16.75
CA SER A 390 -6.39 1.04 -18.05
C SER A 390 -7.65 1.91 -18.10
N GLY A 391 -8.75 1.48 -17.46
CA GLY A 391 -9.94 2.31 -17.28
C GLY A 391 -9.66 3.55 -16.39
N PHE A 392 -8.83 3.40 -15.36
CA PHE A 392 -8.36 4.54 -14.54
C PHE A 392 -7.48 5.51 -15.36
N GLU A 393 -6.65 4.99 -16.25
CA GLU A 393 -5.87 5.80 -17.17
C GLU A 393 -6.80 6.58 -18.15
N GLU A 394 -7.81 5.94 -18.71
CA GLU A 394 -8.77 6.58 -19.59
C GLU A 394 -9.56 7.69 -18.88
N SER A 395 -9.90 7.49 -17.59
CA SER A 395 -10.58 8.48 -16.77
C SER A 395 -9.66 9.57 -16.20
N GLY A 396 -8.32 9.41 -16.34
CA GLY A 396 -7.32 10.34 -15.81
C GLY A 396 -7.02 10.15 -14.31
N LYS A 397 -7.52 9.10 -13.66
CA LYS A 397 -7.19 8.76 -12.26
C LYS A 397 -5.76 8.21 -12.12
N ALA A 398 -5.26 7.52 -13.13
CA ALA A 398 -3.92 6.96 -13.16
C ALA A 398 -3.23 7.24 -14.49
N MET A 399 -1.93 7.05 -14.54
CA MET A 399 -1.14 7.06 -15.77
C MET A 399 -0.31 5.78 -15.85
N ARG A 400 -0.13 5.27 -17.05
CA ARG A 400 0.73 4.14 -17.34
C ARG A 400 2.07 4.61 -17.89
N GLY A 401 3.17 4.04 -17.42
CA GLY A 401 4.51 4.42 -17.88
C GLY A 401 5.57 3.39 -17.52
N TYR A 402 6.80 3.71 -17.87
CA TYR A 402 8.01 3.02 -17.46
C TYR A 402 8.62 3.82 -16.30
N VAL A 403 8.17 3.53 -15.07
CA VAL A 403 8.48 4.34 -13.88
C VAL A 403 9.69 3.77 -13.12
N ILE A 404 9.84 2.44 -13.09
CA ILE A 404 10.89 1.73 -12.39
C ILE A 404 11.70 0.94 -13.41
N GLU A 405 13.03 1.06 -13.37
CA GLU A 405 13.96 0.34 -14.24
C GLU A 405 13.84 -1.18 -14.09
N GLY A 406 14.12 -1.91 -15.18
CA GLY A 406 14.14 -3.38 -15.20
C GLY A 406 12.78 -4.05 -15.16
N LEU A 407 11.69 -3.31 -14.99
CA LEU A 407 10.32 -3.83 -15.01
C LEU A 407 9.64 -3.53 -16.35
N GLY A 408 8.63 -4.33 -16.70
CA GLY A 408 7.89 -4.11 -17.94
C GLY A 408 7.13 -2.77 -17.95
N ALA A 409 6.78 -2.28 -19.14
CA ALA A 409 6.13 -0.97 -19.34
C ALA A 409 4.69 -0.85 -18.83
N ALA A 410 4.09 -1.92 -18.32
CA ALA A 410 2.76 -1.92 -17.73
C ALA A 410 2.83 -1.60 -16.22
N GLN A 411 3.31 -0.42 -15.89
CA GLN A 411 3.34 0.13 -14.54
C GLN A 411 2.34 1.28 -14.46
N PHE A 412 1.49 1.28 -13.44
CA PHE A 412 0.45 2.28 -13.26
C PHE A 412 0.70 3.06 -11.97
N SER A 413 0.55 4.38 -12.03
CA SER A 413 0.77 5.28 -10.90
C SER A 413 -0.03 6.57 -11.07
N THR A 414 0.06 7.46 -10.11
CA THR A 414 -0.46 8.82 -10.22
C THR A 414 0.68 9.81 -10.43
N PRO A 415 0.44 10.99 -11.05
CA PRO A 415 1.46 12.03 -11.21
C PRO A 415 2.16 12.40 -9.90
N ALA A 416 1.41 12.58 -8.82
CA ALA A 416 1.95 12.96 -7.51
C ALA A 416 2.91 11.90 -6.94
N VAL A 417 2.64 10.63 -7.14
CA VAL A 417 3.52 9.54 -6.73
C VAL A 417 4.82 9.54 -7.54
N ILE A 418 4.72 9.78 -8.85
CA ILE A 418 5.89 9.83 -9.72
C ILE A 418 6.80 11.01 -9.32
N ASP A 419 6.23 12.17 -9.02
CA ASP A 419 6.99 13.33 -8.56
C ASP A 419 7.68 13.05 -7.21
N ARG A 420 7.01 12.37 -6.28
CA ARG A 420 7.62 11.94 -5.00
C ARG A 420 8.76 10.95 -5.21
N LEU A 421 8.59 9.97 -6.10
CA LEU A 421 9.63 9.01 -6.47
C LEU A 421 10.87 9.70 -7.05
N ARG A 422 10.67 10.68 -7.94
CA ARG A 422 11.76 11.48 -8.52
C ARG A 422 12.48 12.30 -7.47
N GLY A 423 11.75 12.94 -6.56
CA GLY A 423 12.36 13.67 -5.45
C GLY A 423 13.26 12.79 -4.58
N LEU A 424 12.97 11.48 -4.49
CA LEU A 424 13.86 10.51 -3.83
C LEU A 424 15.05 10.10 -4.71
N ALA A 425 14.91 10.12 -6.04
CA ALA A 425 15.99 9.79 -6.97
C ALA A 425 17.01 10.91 -7.12
N ASP A 426 16.53 12.17 -7.11
CA ASP A 426 17.37 13.38 -7.25
C ASP A 426 18.21 13.68 -5.99
N SER A 427 17.99 12.97 -4.90
CA SER A 427 18.91 13.01 -3.76
C SER A 427 20.27 12.49 -4.20
N PRO A 428 21.38 13.24 -3.95
CA PRO A 428 22.70 13.03 -4.61
C PRO A 428 23.39 11.69 -4.35
N ASP A 429 22.68 10.69 -3.83
CA ASP A 429 23.22 9.43 -3.33
C ASP A 429 22.87 8.21 -4.20
N VAL A 430 22.49 8.39 -5.47
CA VAL A 430 21.95 7.31 -6.33
C VAL A 430 23.01 6.36 -6.91
N THR A 431 24.30 6.64 -6.78
CA THR A 431 25.37 5.86 -7.42
C THR A 431 26.10 4.90 -6.47
N GLY A 432 25.65 4.80 -5.29
CA GLY A 432 26.26 4.00 -4.23
C GLY A 432 25.82 4.60 -2.91
N TRP A 433 25.91 3.87 -1.88
CA TRP A 433 25.70 4.27 -0.53
C TRP A 433 26.05 5.75 -0.22
N PRO A 434 25.30 6.47 0.62
CA PRO A 434 25.46 7.91 0.84
C PRO A 434 26.86 8.28 1.28
N SER A 435 27.56 9.02 0.45
CA SER A 435 28.84 9.67 0.79
C SER A 435 28.59 10.95 1.59
N GLY A 436 27.66 10.95 2.53
CA GLY A 436 27.31 12.16 3.26
C GLY A 436 26.60 11.86 4.58
N THR A 437 26.76 12.65 5.51
CA THR A 437 26.23 12.88 6.85
C THR A 437 24.92 12.19 7.32
N GLN A 438 24.19 11.42 6.54
CA GLN A 438 22.98 10.69 6.98
C GLN A 438 23.26 9.18 7.12
N GLU A 439 22.92 8.63 8.30
CA GLU A 439 22.96 7.18 8.54
C GLU A 439 21.96 6.46 7.61
N PRO A 440 22.37 5.32 6.99
CA PRO A 440 21.49 4.56 6.10
C PRO A 440 20.21 4.13 6.80
N GLN A 441 19.10 4.19 6.07
CA GLN A 441 17.80 3.78 6.62
C GLN A 441 17.68 2.25 6.55
N THR A 442 17.55 1.62 7.71
CA THR A 442 17.37 0.16 7.82
C THR A 442 15.95 -0.18 8.16
N TYR A 443 15.39 -1.17 7.47
CA TYR A 443 14.04 -1.70 7.73
C TYR A 443 14.09 -3.20 7.98
N LEU A 444 13.35 -3.66 8.99
CA LEU A 444 13.07 -5.09 9.20
C LEU A 444 11.59 -5.36 8.93
N LEU A 445 11.33 -6.16 7.92
CA LEU A 445 9.99 -6.46 7.43
C LEU A 445 9.72 -7.98 7.47
N ALA A 446 8.44 -8.36 7.61
CA ALA A 446 8.03 -9.69 7.17
C ALA A 446 8.27 -9.79 5.65
N ALA A 447 8.79 -10.90 5.16
CA ALA A 447 9.02 -11.03 3.72
C ALA A 447 7.73 -10.90 2.90
N ALA A 448 6.57 -11.26 3.50
CA ALA A 448 5.24 -11.11 2.89
C ALA A 448 4.67 -9.68 2.98
N ASP A 449 5.27 -8.78 3.78
CA ASP A 449 4.79 -7.40 3.92
C ASP A 449 4.77 -6.70 2.55
N PRO A 450 3.66 -6.04 2.16
CA PRO A 450 3.61 -5.24 0.93
C PRO A 450 4.66 -4.14 0.84
N ALA A 451 5.16 -3.63 1.97
CA ALA A 451 6.26 -2.67 2.01
C ALA A 451 7.61 -3.26 1.53
N ASN A 452 7.73 -4.59 1.45
CA ASN A 452 8.85 -5.26 0.83
C ASN A 452 8.62 -5.40 -0.68
N PRO A 453 9.34 -4.68 -1.56
CA PRO A 453 9.17 -4.81 -3.00
C PRO A 453 9.75 -6.12 -3.56
N TYR A 454 10.73 -6.74 -2.88
CA TYR A 454 11.49 -7.88 -3.39
C TYR A 454 10.71 -9.19 -3.33
N GLY A 455 10.80 -9.95 -4.42
CA GLY A 455 10.01 -11.15 -4.63
C GLY A 455 8.54 -10.88 -4.96
N ALA A 456 8.19 -9.60 -5.19
CA ALA A 456 6.89 -9.12 -5.67
C ALA A 456 7.11 -8.19 -6.88
N ALA A 457 7.10 -6.86 -6.67
CA ALA A 457 7.37 -5.89 -7.73
C ALA A 457 8.76 -6.06 -8.33
N LEU A 458 9.77 -6.20 -7.48
CA LEU A 458 11.17 -6.40 -7.85
C LEU A 458 11.58 -7.88 -7.70
N PRO A 459 12.45 -8.40 -8.58
CA PRO A 459 13.04 -9.71 -8.36
C PRO A 459 13.97 -9.68 -7.14
N TRP A 460 14.18 -10.84 -6.51
CA TRP A 460 15.27 -10.99 -5.56
C TRP A 460 16.61 -10.88 -6.31
N PRO A 461 17.63 -10.23 -5.73
CA PRO A 461 18.98 -10.27 -6.29
C PRO A 461 19.52 -11.72 -6.34
N GLU A 462 20.46 -11.96 -7.24
CA GLU A 462 21.11 -13.26 -7.35
C GLU A 462 21.83 -13.62 -6.05
N THR A 463 21.61 -14.82 -5.56
CA THR A 463 22.19 -15.34 -4.31
C THR A 463 22.23 -16.87 -4.35
N GLU A 464 23.10 -17.46 -3.54
CA GLU A 464 23.19 -18.92 -3.36
C GLU A 464 21.95 -19.51 -2.64
N GLY A 465 21.11 -18.68 -2.03
CA GLY A 465 19.88 -19.08 -1.36
C GLY A 465 18.66 -19.01 -2.27
N SER A 466 17.50 -19.44 -1.72
CA SER A 466 16.19 -19.30 -2.38
C SER A 466 15.27 -18.43 -1.52
N PRO A 467 15.44 -17.10 -1.55
CA PRO A 467 14.58 -16.19 -0.77
C PRO A 467 13.14 -16.26 -1.27
N THR A 468 12.21 -16.26 -0.32
CA THR A 468 10.76 -16.36 -0.60
C THR A 468 9.96 -15.39 0.25
N ARG A 469 8.73 -15.08 -0.18
CA ARG A 469 7.77 -14.31 0.61
C ARG A 469 6.90 -15.20 1.52
N ALA A 470 7.45 -16.35 1.93
CA ALA A 470 6.71 -17.30 2.77
C ALA A 470 6.39 -16.72 4.15
N ALA A 471 5.30 -17.19 4.74
CA ALA A 471 4.92 -16.83 6.10
C ALA A 471 6.05 -17.17 7.10
N GLY A 472 6.42 -16.19 7.93
CA GLY A 472 7.50 -16.31 8.90
C GLY A 472 8.89 -16.01 8.41
N ALA A 473 9.08 -15.78 7.12
CA ALA A 473 10.32 -15.25 6.58
C ALA A 473 10.43 -13.74 6.84
N LEU A 474 11.67 -13.27 7.02
CA LEU A 474 11.99 -11.86 7.27
C LEU A 474 12.94 -11.34 6.20
N VAL A 475 12.91 -10.06 5.95
CA VAL A 475 13.85 -9.34 5.10
C VAL A 475 14.39 -8.12 5.83
N VAL A 476 15.67 -7.85 5.67
CA VAL A 476 16.31 -6.60 6.11
C VAL A 476 16.65 -5.81 4.86
N LEU A 477 16.14 -4.58 4.80
CA LEU A 477 16.49 -3.63 3.75
C LEU A 477 17.37 -2.53 4.34
N VAL A 478 18.38 -2.11 3.60
CA VAL A 478 19.22 -0.95 3.92
C VAL A 478 19.25 -0.04 2.71
N ASP A 479 18.80 1.20 2.87
CA ASP A 479 18.61 2.20 1.80
C ASP A 479 17.90 1.63 0.55
N GLY A 480 16.87 0.83 0.81
CA GLY A 480 16.05 0.24 -0.24
C GLY A 480 16.62 -1.03 -0.88
N LEU A 481 17.82 -1.45 -0.54
CA LEU A 481 18.44 -2.69 -1.03
C LEU A 481 18.24 -3.83 -0.02
N PRO A 482 17.92 -5.05 -0.45
CA PRO A 482 17.84 -6.19 0.44
C PRO A 482 19.27 -6.62 0.81
N VAL A 483 19.56 -6.69 2.09
CA VAL A 483 20.86 -7.13 2.61
C VAL A 483 20.80 -8.50 3.24
N ALA A 484 19.62 -8.89 3.74
CA ALA A 484 19.42 -10.20 4.34
C ALA A 484 17.99 -10.71 4.16
N HIS A 485 17.88 -12.02 3.99
CA HIS A 485 16.63 -12.77 4.08
C HIS A 485 16.79 -13.90 5.11
N LEU A 486 15.83 -14.04 6.02
CA LEU A 486 15.79 -15.11 6.98
C LEU A 486 14.57 -15.99 6.73
N THR A 487 14.80 -17.30 6.71
CA THR A 487 13.70 -18.26 6.60
C THR A 487 12.86 -18.28 7.88
N ARG A 488 11.69 -18.88 7.80
CA ARG A 488 10.79 -19.10 8.94
C ARG A 488 11.52 -19.57 10.18
N GLY A 489 11.34 -18.86 11.29
CA GLY A 489 12.01 -19.13 12.55
C GLY A 489 13.45 -18.65 12.64
N GLY A 490 13.97 -17.96 11.64
CA GLY A 490 15.29 -17.33 11.64
C GLY A 490 16.47 -18.30 11.58
N LYS A 491 16.25 -19.57 11.16
CA LYS A 491 17.29 -20.59 11.17
C LYS A 491 18.30 -20.47 10.04
N THR A 492 17.86 -20.01 8.88
CA THR A 492 18.73 -19.82 7.71
C THR A 492 18.75 -18.35 7.36
N LEU A 493 19.96 -17.79 7.30
CA LEU A 493 20.24 -16.44 6.83
C LEU A 493 20.79 -16.54 5.41
N THR A 494 20.22 -15.80 4.50
CA THR A 494 20.78 -15.54 3.16
C THR A 494 21.17 -14.07 3.10
N THR A 495 22.40 -13.77 2.78
CA THR A 495 22.87 -12.40 2.53
C THR A 495 22.88 -12.12 1.03
N PHE A 496 22.66 -10.87 0.66
CA PHE A 496 22.72 -10.43 -0.72
C PHE A 496 23.98 -9.60 -0.93
N PRO A 497 24.64 -9.73 -2.09
CA PRO A 497 25.79 -8.90 -2.41
C PRO A 497 25.34 -7.43 -2.51
N VAL A 498 25.98 -6.55 -1.78
CA VAL A 498 25.75 -5.11 -1.86
C VAL A 498 26.75 -4.54 -2.85
N THR A 499 26.24 -3.78 -3.82
CA THR A 499 27.08 -3.20 -4.87
C THR A 499 28.06 -2.19 -4.28
N ALA A 500 29.34 -2.36 -4.59
CA ALA A 500 30.52 -1.50 -4.39
C ALA A 500 30.46 -0.37 -3.34
N GLY A 501 31.26 -0.51 -2.30
CA GLY A 501 31.67 0.60 -1.42
C GLY A 501 31.34 0.46 0.06
N ILE A 502 30.65 -0.61 0.48
CA ILE A 502 30.39 -0.88 1.89
C ILE A 502 31.18 -2.11 2.31
N ASP A 503 31.80 -2.02 3.48
CA ASP A 503 32.41 -3.16 4.13
C ASP A 503 31.34 -4.19 4.52
N ASP A 504 31.51 -5.45 4.15
CA ASP A 504 30.61 -6.55 4.53
C ASP A 504 30.35 -6.59 6.05
N GLY A 505 31.32 -6.18 6.86
CA GLY A 505 31.20 -6.08 8.31
C GLY A 505 30.20 -5.01 8.75
N GLU A 506 30.09 -3.91 8.03
CA GLU A 506 29.12 -2.84 8.30
C GLU A 506 27.71 -3.29 7.97
N VAL A 507 27.51 -3.98 6.83
CA VAL A 507 26.22 -4.57 6.46
C VAL A 507 25.74 -5.56 7.52
N VAL A 508 26.62 -6.43 8.01
CA VAL A 508 26.29 -7.36 9.10
C VAL A 508 25.89 -6.62 10.37
N GLY A 509 26.50 -5.46 10.64
CA GLY A 509 26.13 -4.56 11.74
C GLY A 509 24.66 -4.12 11.66
N TYR A 510 24.20 -3.68 10.50
CA TYR A 510 22.79 -3.30 10.30
C TYR A 510 21.82 -4.49 10.47
N ILE A 511 22.20 -5.67 9.97
CA ILE A 511 21.41 -6.89 10.14
C ILE A 511 21.25 -7.23 11.63
N VAL A 512 22.36 -7.25 12.39
CA VAL A 512 22.37 -7.57 13.82
C VAL A 512 21.57 -6.52 14.61
N ALA A 513 21.76 -5.23 14.32
CA ALA A 513 21.03 -4.15 14.97
C ALA A 513 19.52 -4.28 14.77
N ALA A 514 19.07 -4.50 13.54
CA ALA A 514 17.66 -4.64 13.20
C ALA A 514 17.01 -5.84 13.92
N LEU A 515 17.66 -7.00 13.90
CA LEU A 515 17.16 -8.20 14.56
C LEU A 515 17.18 -8.06 16.10
N THR A 516 18.25 -7.47 16.66
CA THR A 516 18.38 -7.25 18.11
C THR A 516 17.30 -6.30 18.62
N GLU A 517 17.03 -5.20 17.91
CA GLU A 517 15.95 -4.28 18.27
C GLU A 517 14.59 -4.95 18.25
N ALA A 518 14.29 -5.74 17.20
CA ALA A 518 13.03 -6.47 17.10
C ALA A 518 12.85 -7.48 18.24
N VAL A 519 13.93 -8.12 18.69
CA VAL A 519 13.90 -9.01 19.86
C VAL A 519 13.80 -8.23 21.16
N ALA A 520 14.50 -7.11 21.29
CA ALA A 520 14.47 -6.26 22.50
C ALA A 520 13.09 -5.62 22.70
N SER A 521 12.44 -5.16 21.62
CA SER A 521 11.07 -4.62 21.66
C SER A 521 9.99 -5.69 21.84
N GLY A 522 10.34 -6.98 21.73
CA GLY A 522 9.41 -8.11 21.87
C GLY A 522 8.61 -8.42 20.61
N ARG A 523 8.91 -7.78 19.48
CA ARG A 523 8.32 -8.07 18.17
C ARG A 523 8.71 -9.47 17.68
N LEU A 524 9.92 -9.90 17.97
CA LEU A 524 10.43 -11.23 17.69
C LEU A 524 10.88 -11.94 18.97
N SER A 525 10.81 -13.27 18.97
CA SER A 525 11.53 -14.10 19.94
C SER A 525 13.00 -14.18 19.59
N PRO A 526 13.90 -14.43 20.57
CA PRO A 526 15.29 -14.71 20.27
C PRO A 526 15.41 -15.82 19.23
N LEU A 527 16.22 -15.59 18.21
CA LEU A 527 16.42 -16.52 17.09
C LEU A 527 17.85 -17.08 17.09
N THR A 528 18.03 -18.22 16.46
CA THR A 528 19.35 -18.85 16.30
C THR A 528 19.56 -19.17 14.83
N ILE A 529 20.58 -18.56 14.24
CA ILE A 529 20.99 -18.77 12.85
C ILE A 529 21.86 -20.02 12.83
N GLU A 530 21.35 -21.08 12.23
CA GLU A 530 22.02 -22.37 12.11
C GLU A 530 22.80 -22.47 10.80
N LYS A 531 22.26 -21.87 9.72
CA LYS A 531 22.83 -21.88 8.38
C LYS A 531 22.96 -20.46 7.81
N ALA A 532 23.98 -20.25 6.99
CA ALA A 532 24.20 -19.02 6.25
C ALA A 532 24.60 -19.34 4.80
N ASN A 533 23.92 -18.76 3.82
CA ASN A 533 24.19 -18.94 2.38
C ASN A 533 24.33 -20.43 1.98
N GLY A 534 23.41 -21.26 2.46
CA GLY A 534 23.36 -22.69 2.14
C GLY A 534 24.25 -23.61 2.99
N ALA A 535 25.30 -23.08 3.65
CA ALA A 535 26.24 -23.85 4.48
C ALA A 535 25.91 -23.73 5.99
N SER A 536 26.61 -24.50 6.84
CA SER A 536 26.60 -24.25 8.29
C SER A 536 27.12 -22.85 8.58
N VAL A 537 26.46 -22.11 9.50
CA VAL A 537 26.92 -20.74 9.83
C VAL A 537 28.38 -20.71 10.31
N PHE A 538 28.83 -21.79 10.97
CA PHE A 538 30.20 -21.89 11.46
C PHE A 538 31.27 -22.17 10.38
N GLU A 539 30.84 -22.60 9.20
CA GLU A 539 31.67 -22.81 8.01
C GLU A 539 31.80 -21.54 7.16
N THR A 540 31.10 -20.48 7.55
CA THR A 540 31.11 -19.20 6.83
C THR A 540 31.77 -18.10 7.64
N PRO A 541 32.35 -17.06 6.99
CA PRO A 541 32.88 -15.88 7.67
C PRO A 541 31.82 -15.14 8.53
N LEU A 542 30.54 -15.28 8.17
CA LEU A 542 29.42 -14.63 8.85
C LEU A 542 29.32 -14.98 10.34
N ALA A 543 29.74 -16.17 10.78
CA ALA A 543 29.74 -16.51 12.19
C ALA A 543 30.60 -15.57 13.03
N ASN A 544 31.79 -15.25 12.54
CA ASN A 544 32.70 -14.33 13.21
C ASN A 544 32.21 -12.88 13.11
N GLN A 545 31.77 -12.45 11.94
CA GLN A 545 31.22 -11.10 11.74
C GLN A 545 29.96 -10.85 12.63
N LEU A 546 29.02 -11.79 12.71
CA LEU A 546 27.85 -11.70 13.59
C LEU A 546 28.29 -11.62 15.08
N ARG A 547 29.31 -12.40 15.48
CA ARG A 547 29.84 -12.35 16.84
C ARG A 547 30.51 -11.01 17.16
N GLU A 548 31.27 -10.46 16.25
CA GLU A 548 31.92 -9.14 16.39
C GLU A 548 30.88 -8.04 16.56
N GLN A 549 29.71 -8.17 15.93
CA GLN A 549 28.57 -7.27 16.12
C GLN A 549 27.74 -7.59 17.37
N GLY A 550 28.18 -8.48 18.25
CA GLY A 550 27.57 -8.73 19.56
C GLY A 550 26.55 -9.88 19.61
N ALA A 551 26.45 -10.69 18.57
CA ALA A 551 25.64 -11.90 18.61
C ALA A 551 26.29 -13.00 19.47
N GLY A 552 25.47 -13.79 20.18
CA GLY A 552 25.96 -14.88 21.04
C GLY A 552 26.22 -16.17 20.25
N ILE A 553 27.23 -16.95 20.64
CA ILE A 553 27.49 -18.26 20.06
C ILE A 553 26.82 -19.35 20.89
N THR A 554 26.20 -20.30 20.25
CA THR A 554 25.62 -21.51 20.85
C THR A 554 26.08 -22.75 20.07
N PRO A 555 26.00 -23.97 20.64
CA PRO A 555 26.38 -25.19 19.89
C PRO A 555 25.57 -25.43 18.61
N LYS A 556 24.40 -24.79 18.47
CA LYS A 556 23.50 -24.95 17.31
C LYS A 556 23.68 -23.87 16.25
N GLY A 557 24.37 -22.76 16.59
CA GLY A 557 24.49 -21.62 15.68
C GLY A 557 24.69 -20.30 16.42
N VAL A 558 24.56 -19.21 15.69
CA VAL A 558 24.71 -17.83 16.20
C VAL A 558 23.35 -17.33 16.70
N ARG A 559 23.30 -16.89 17.96
CA ARG A 559 22.08 -16.45 18.61
C ARG A 559 21.95 -14.93 18.63
N ILE A 560 20.85 -14.43 18.13
CA ILE A 560 20.43 -13.03 18.27
C ILE A 560 19.49 -12.93 19.47
N SER A 561 19.82 -12.06 20.42
CA SER A 561 19.04 -11.78 21.63
C SER A 561 18.73 -10.28 21.71
N GLY A 562 17.82 -9.88 22.61
CA GLY A 562 17.45 -8.47 22.82
C GLY A 562 18.52 -7.64 23.56
N LYS A 563 19.73 -8.20 23.76
CA LYS A 563 20.89 -7.51 24.34
C LYS A 563 22.10 -7.89 23.53
N LEU A 564 22.86 -6.91 23.07
CA LEU A 564 24.18 -7.13 22.50
C LEU A 564 25.13 -7.59 23.61
N SER A 565 26.02 -8.54 23.33
CA SER A 565 27.08 -8.95 24.26
C SER A 565 28.04 -7.77 24.38
N THR A 566 28.33 -7.34 25.62
CA THR A 566 29.17 -6.15 25.91
C THR A 566 30.64 -6.28 25.51
N SER A 567 31.03 -7.41 24.88
CA SER A 567 32.40 -7.59 24.40
C SER A 567 32.71 -6.97 23.03
N ALA A 568 31.69 -6.42 22.36
CA ALA A 568 31.82 -5.76 21.06
C ALA A 568 30.89 -4.55 20.96
N ALA A 569 31.21 -3.49 21.71
CA ALA A 569 30.69 -2.19 21.35
C ALA A 569 31.41 -1.77 20.05
N PRO A 570 30.70 -1.49 18.94
CA PRO A 570 31.32 -0.87 17.79
C PRO A 570 31.97 0.41 18.29
N SER A 571 33.27 0.57 18.03
CA SER A 571 33.99 1.79 18.37
C SER A 571 33.37 2.93 17.57
N ARG A 572 32.41 3.63 18.20
CA ARG A 572 31.94 4.93 17.73
C ARG A 572 33.12 5.89 17.81
N ARG A 573 33.96 5.89 16.80
CA ARG A 573 34.87 6.99 16.52
C ARG A 573 34.16 8.08 15.73
N GLY A 574 33.01 8.53 16.26
CA GLY A 574 32.53 9.85 16.03
C GLY A 574 33.08 10.70 17.19
N ARG A 575 34.06 11.55 16.94
CA ARG A 575 34.52 12.55 17.92
C ARG A 575 33.31 13.32 18.41
N SER A 576 32.98 13.18 19.68
CA SER A 576 32.06 14.06 20.38
C SER A 576 32.58 15.50 20.26
N LEU A 577 31.70 16.43 19.94
CA LEU A 577 31.98 17.88 19.94
C LEU A 577 32.50 18.37 21.29
N SER A 578 32.37 17.61 22.39
CA SER A 578 32.92 17.88 23.70
C SER A 578 34.45 17.66 23.77
N ASP A 579 35.00 16.69 23.00
CA ASP A 579 36.45 16.43 22.99
C ASP A 579 37.23 17.45 22.13
N ALA A 580 36.53 18.22 21.30
CA ALA A 580 37.15 19.29 20.50
C ALA A 580 37.22 20.63 21.25
N LEU A 581 36.59 20.77 22.41
CA LEU A 581 36.58 21.98 23.21
C LEU A 581 37.59 21.96 24.38
N GLU A 582 38.23 20.79 24.66
CA GLU A 582 39.24 20.67 25.71
C GLU A 582 40.71 20.88 25.24
N SER A 583 40.95 21.21 23.98
CA SER A 583 42.30 21.43 23.43
C SER A 583 42.51 22.84 22.87
N VAL A 584 41.90 23.86 23.44
CA VAL A 584 42.28 25.25 23.16
C VAL A 584 43.19 25.70 24.32
N PRO A 585 44.50 26.02 24.08
CA PRO A 585 45.34 26.58 25.10
C PRO A 585 44.85 27.97 25.49
N GLU A 586 44.76 28.24 26.79
CA GLU A 586 44.45 29.57 27.36
C GLU A 586 45.43 30.61 26.82
N PRO A 587 44.99 31.80 26.36
CA PRO A 587 45.87 32.90 26.06
C PRO A 587 46.25 33.60 27.36
N GLU A 588 47.57 33.86 27.55
CA GLU A 588 48.13 34.65 28.61
C GLU A 588 47.57 36.07 28.66
N PRO A 589 47.47 36.70 29.86
CA PRO A 589 46.91 38.04 30.00
C PRO A 589 47.99 39.10 29.69
N GLY A 590 47.77 39.84 28.62
CA GLY A 590 48.61 40.96 28.20
C GLY A 590 47.83 42.13 27.63
N SER A 591 47.61 43.12 28.50
CA SER A 591 47.48 44.57 28.29
C SER A 591 46.88 45.18 27.00
N GLY A 592 45.89 46.02 27.16
CA GLY A 592 45.78 47.28 26.41
C GLY A 592 44.51 47.53 25.60
N ASP A 593 43.61 48.27 26.23
CA ASP A 593 42.78 49.40 25.74
C ASP A 593 42.17 49.43 24.33
N SER A 594 40.92 49.87 24.37
CA SER A 594 40.26 50.74 23.38
C SER A 594 39.68 50.08 22.12
N ALA A 595 38.40 49.78 22.19
CA ALA A 595 37.39 50.13 21.18
C ALA A 595 36.03 49.45 21.46
N ALA A 596 35.39 49.86 22.53
CA ALA A 596 33.97 49.58 22.77
C ALA A 596 33.25 50.90 22.57
N ASP A 597 32.72 51.15 21.38
CA ASP A 597 31.61 52.06 21.10
C ASP A 597 31.44 52.20 19.58
N ALA A 598 30.67 51.26 19.01
CA ALA A 598 30.01 51.50 17.69
C ALA A 598 29.33 50.19 17.20
N ALA A 599 28.25 49.77 17.81
CA ALA A 599 27.24 48.90 17.20
C ALA A 599 26.03 48.68 18.10
N ARG A 600 25.47 49.76 18.62
CA ARG A 600 24.13 49.79 19.22
C ARG A 600 23.35 50.92 18.54
N GLU A 601 22.86 50.68 17.38
CA GLU A 601 21.73 51.40 16.78
C GLU A 601 21.37 50.77 15.44
N GLY A 602 20.13 50.32 15.35
CA GLY A 602 19.56 49.99 14.06
C GLY A 602 18.97 48.58 14.00
N TRP A 603 17.82 48.39 14.62
CA TRP A 603 16.73 47.56 14.05
C TRP A 603 15.50 47.73 14.95
N ARG A 604 14.83 48.85 14.75
CA ARG A 604 13.41 49.00 15.14
C ARG A 604 12.66 49.41 13.89
N SER A 605 11.49 48.82 13.76
CA SER A 605 10.38 49.17 12.87
C SER A 605 10.29 48.48 11.50
N ALA A 606 9.41 47.47 11.46
CA ALA A 606 8.35 47.38 10.47
C ALA A 606 7.23 46.46 10.95
N PRO A 607 5.95 46.82 10.77
CA PRO A 607 4.78 46.15 11.34
C PRO A 607 4.12 45.22 10.28
N GLY A 608 3.40 44.18 10.75
CA GLY A 608 2.56 43.39 9.84
C GLY A 608 2.16 42.05 10.44
N GLY A 609 1.22 42.07 11.36
CA GLY A 609 0.62 40.85 11.88
C GLY A 609 -0.33 40.20 10.91
N PHE A 610 -0.25 38.87 10.78
CA PHE A 610 -1.32 38.05 10.25
C PHE A 610 -1.68 37.00 11.29
N ARG A 611 -2.88 37.07 11.82
CA ARG A 611 -3.52 36.04 12.64
C ARG A 611 -4.42 35.18 11.74
N PRO A 612 -4.40 33.87 11.81
CA PRO A 612 -5.42 33.06 11.17
C PRO A 612 -6.65 32.94 12.08
N ARG A 613 -7.81 33.18 11.49
CA ARG A 613 -9.14 32.97 12.09
C ARG A 613 -9.44 31.49 12.22
N GLY A 614 -9.93 31.12 13.40
CA GLY A 614 -10.51 29.81 13.65
C GLY A 614 -11.84 29.59 12.91
N TYR A 615 -12.07 28.37 12.49
CA TYR A 615 -13.40 27.89 12.14
C TYR A 615 -13.88 26.94 13.25
N ARG A 616 -15.02 27.34 13.84
CA ARG A 616 -15.91 26.45 14.60
C ARG A 616 -17.06 26.07 13.66
N ARG A 617 -17.31 24.84 13.49
CA ARG A 617 -18.48 23.94 13.58
C ARG A 617 -18.28 22.76 12.67
#